data_424306c94027a14a1efe00ec53a9c5a7
#
_entry.id   424306c94027a14a1efe00ec53a9c5a7
#
_cell.length_a   1.000
_cell.length_b   1.000
_cell.length_c   1.000
_cell.angle_alpha   90.00
_cell.angle_beta   90.00
_cell.angle_gamma   90.00
#
_symmetry.space_group_name_H-M   'P 1'
#
loop_
_entity.id
_entity.type
_entity.pdbx_description
1 polymer ?
#
loop_
_entity_poly.entity_id
_entity_poly.type
_entity_poly.pdbx_seq_one_letter_code
_entity_poly.pdbx_strand_id
1 'polypeptide(L)'
;MTLILLTGLCTPLAWAARAPLTEPQLSRELQLLEEGFQPDRMFRLRIAALVASKEAYPPDVQGRIVRLQCWAMPSEWDDEYRAVVDFADQELAGARARKDRITETGLLACRAFHQQMLGNMEQAKEDYQQALVLARRLGDRVQEADILSLRGDMYAYQGELAEGLMELIEAHKRFESLGLDGKAREVLAQIANAYRRMGLYERAEGYFEELAHDYSALRAQEPLVRIRSQQGLLYSEMGEYDRALPLMKMAEQFYRSQQKEGLLAWVRIEIATILLNQGKVTEAVSKLRQADAILQGRETSDSVTLGHWQLVMGMAEAAQGNPTKALYYLAHAEPIFVKEKNQRFLARVYEVRARILEQQGQISAALSNLKLFVETKHSLERVLREQRSLQMRFEFDLARKELENQALKTKQLLQEAKLKQLQERRHWQYVVVALLLLVMGMLALHQFNRSRQMRRLAMTDDLTGLHNRRQIQNKGQNWFRQAREQGKPFSVLLLDIDHFKLVNDQLGHNVGDLVLAAVAKCIAAQLRSLDRVGRNGGEEFLVLLPDTCLDEAMEVAERIRHRVSQLRIEGMPEGRFVNVSIGCAQQGPLDESLGGLVQRADEAMYRAKQAGRNQVMRAE
;
A
#
# COMPACT_ATOMS: atom_id res chain seq x y z
N MET A 1 -25.86 -14.80 -8.53
CA MET A 1 -26.70 -15.88 -9.06
C MET A 1 -26.93 -15.58 -10.53
N THR A 2 -26.16 -16.15 -11.41
CA THR A 2 -26.55 -16.57 -12.76
C THR A 2 -25.34 -17.28 -13.36
N LEU A 3 -25.36 -18.61 -13.26
CA LEU A 3 -24.45 -19.55 -13.90
C LEU A 3 -24.73 -19.48 -15.41
N ILE A 4 -23.77 -18.98 -16.20
CA ILE A 4 -23.77 -19.23 -17.62
C ILE A 4 -22.84 -20.41 -17.89
N LEU A 5 -23.43 -21.59 -17.96
CA LEU A 5 -22.86 -22.80 -18.55
C LEU A 5 -22.60 -22.52 -20.04
N LEU A 6 -21.37 -22.27 -20.41
CA LEU A 6 -20.91 -22.31 -21.80
C LEU A 6 -20.35 -23.71 -22.09
N THR A 7 -21.24 -24.66 -22.35
CA THR A 7 -20.95 -25.89 -23.09
C THR A 7 -20.90 -25.52 -24.59
N GLY A 8 -19.74 -25.12 -25.06
CA GLY A 8 -19.44 -24.97 -26.47
C GLY A 8 -18.28 -25.87 -26.84
N LEU A 9 -18.57 -27.03 -27.40
CA LEU A 9 -17.64 -27.84 -28.17
C LEU A 9 -17.13 -27.00 -29.36
N CYS A 10 -16.10 -26.19 -29.12
CA CYS A 10 -15.37 -25.50 -30.18
C CYS A 10 -14.37 -26.48 -30.78
N THR A 11 -14.63 -26.91 -31.99
CA THR A 11 -13.68 -27.64 -32.84
C THR A 11 -12.40 -26.84 -33.05
N PRO A 12 -11.21 -27.48 -33.16
CA PRO A 12 -9.91 -26.81 -33.31
C PRO A 12 -9.82 -25.81 -34.48
N LEU A 13 -10.63 -25.96 -35.50
CA LEU A 13 -10.67 -25.06 -36.67
C LEU A 13 -11.33 -23.70 -36.42
N ALA A 14 -12.12 -23.55 -35.36
CA ALA A 14 -12.82 -22.28 -35.06
C ALA A 14 -11.93 -21.21 -34.40
N TRP A 15 -10.75 -21.58 -33.92
CA TRP A 15 -9.81 -20.67 -33.29
C TRP A 15 -8.84 -19.97 -34.26
N ALA A 16 -8.49 -20.62 -35.36
CA ALA A 16 -7.53 -20.10 -36.36
C ALA A 16 -8.04 -18.93 -37.22
N ALA A 17 -9.33 -18.60 -37.19
CA ALA A 17 -9.97 -17.58 -38.05
C ALA A 17 -10.58 -16.41 -37.23
N ARG A 18 -10.12 -16.13 -36.02
CA ARG A 18 -10.59 -14.98 -35.24
C ARG A 18 -9.90 -13.69 -35.66
N ALA A 19 -10.67 -12.59 -35.71
CA ALA A 19 -10.12 -11.25 -35.80
C ALA A 19 -9.13 -10.98 -34.66
N PRO A 20 -8.12 -10.11 -34.86
CA PRO A 20 -7.19 -9.73 -33.80
C PRO A 20 -7.94 -9.34 -32.53
N LEU A 21 -7.40 -9.76 -31.38
CA LEU A 21 -7.98 -9.43 -30.08
C LEU A 21 -7.93 -7.92 -29.83
N THR A 22 -8.92 -7.37 -29.14
CA THR A 22 -8.89 -5.99 -28.68
C THR A 22 -7.81 -5.85 -27.59
N GLU A 23 -7.29 -4.65 -27.38
CA GLU A 23 -6.20 -4.39 -26.44
C GLU A 23 -6.45 -4.95 -25.02
N PRO A 24 -7.64 -4.78 -24.38
CA PRO A 24 -7.90 -5.37 -23.08
C PRO A 24 -7.97 -6.91 -23.10
N GLN A 25 -8.49 -7.50 -24.19
CA GLN A 25 -8.55 -8.95 -24.36
C GLN A 25 -7.16 -9.54 -24.54
N LEU A 26 -6.34 -8.89 -25.36
CA LEU A 26 -4.97 -9.27 -25.63
C LEU A 26 -4.09 -9.21 -24.38
N SER A 27 -4.18 -8.12 -23.61
CA SER A 27 -3.42 -7.96 -22.36
C SER A 27 -3.75 -9.06 -21.37
N ARG A 28 -5.04 -9.36 -21.18
CA ARG A 28 -5.50 -10.44 -20.31
C ARG A 28 -5.06 -11.81 -20.82
N GLU A 29 -5.12 -12.04 -22.12
CA GLU A 29 -4.69 -13.30 -22.75
C GLU A 29 -3.20 -13.54 -22.54
N LEU A 30 -2.36 -12.54 -22.82
CA LEU A 30 -0.92 -12.63 -22.63
C LEU A 30 -0.56 -12.83 -21.16
N GLN A 31 -1.23 -12.13 -20.26
CA GLN A 31 -1.02 -12.31 -18.81
C GLN A 31 -1.33 -13.76 -18.38
N LEU A 32 -2.45 -14.31 -18.79
CA LEU A 32 -2.83 -15.70 -18.50
C LEU A 32 -1.84 -16.73 -19.08
N LEU A 33 -1.24 -16.44 -20.23
CA LEU A 33 -0.23 -17.32 -20.85
C LEU A 33 1.13 -17.22 -20.18
N GLU A 34 1.49 -16.06 -19.65
CA GLU A 34 2.77 -15.82 -18.96
C GLU A 34 2.75 -16.26 -17.48
N GLU A 35 1.59 -16.15 -16.80
CA GLU A 35 1.44 -16.45 -15.38
C GLU A 35 0.87 -17.86 -15.12
N GLY A 36 0.16 -18.42 -16.07
CA GLY A 36 -0.72 -19.55 -15.86
C GLY A 36 -0.10 -20.90 -16.21
N PHE A 37 -0.32 -21.87 -15.30
CA PHE A 37 -0.27 -23.27 -15.67
C PHE A 37 -1.43 -23.59 -16.64
N GLN A 38 -1.12 -24.03 -17.87
CA GLN A 38 -2.12 -24.48 -18.84
C GLN A 38 -1.73 -25.85 -19.40
N PRO A 39 -2.72 -26.72 -19.72
CA PRO A 39 -2.44 -27.93 -20.47
C PRO A 39 -1.72 -27.60 -21.77
N ASP A 40 -0.62 -28.30 -22.08
CA ASP A 40 0.22 -28.06 -23.27
C ASP A 40 -0.58 -27.82 -24.55
N ARG A 41 -1.62 -28.64 -24.80
CA ARG A 41 -2.43 -28.54 -25.98
C ARG A 41 -3.18 -27.20 -26.05
N MET A 42 -3.76 -26.75 -24.95
CA MET A 42 -4.49 -25.46 -24.90
C MET A 42 -3.53 -24.28 -25.01
N PHE A 43 -2.39 -24.35 -24.33
CA PHE A 43 -1.33 -23.36 -24.44
C PHE A 43 -0.88 -23.19 -25.89
N ARG A 44 -0.50 -24.29 -26.58
CA ARG A 44 -0.06 -24.28 -27.97
C ARG A 44 -1.14 -23.71 -28.91
N LEU A 45 -2.41 -24.10 -28.76
CA LEU A 45 -3.51 -23.59 -29.59
C LEU A 45 -3.72 -22.07 -29.42
N ARG A 46 -3.64 -21.58 -28.17
CA ARG A 46 -3.80 -20.15 -27.90
C ARG A 46 -2.63 -19.34 -28.45
N ILE A 47 -1.40 -19.82 -28.29
CA ILE A 47 -0.22 -19.19 -28.88
C ILE A 47 -0.30 -19.20 -30.40
N ALA A 48 -0.67 -20.31 -31.04
CA ALA A 48 -0.81 -20.39 -32.48
C ALA A 48 -1.81 -19.34 -33.02
N ALA A 49 -2.90 -19.09 -32.32
CA ALA A 49 -3.86 -18.05 -32.69
C ALA A 49 -3.25 -16.63 -32.58
N LEU A 50 -2.45 -16.36 -31.56
CA LEU A 50 -1.74 -15.07 -31.41
C LEU A 50 -0.66 -14.89 -32.49
N VAL A 51 0.07 -15.95 -32.82
CA VAL A 51 1.10 -15.94 -33.88
C VAL A 51 0.46 -15.66 -35.25
N ALA A 52 -0.70 -16.23 -35.54
CA ALA A 52 -1.40 -16.00 -36.82
C ALA A 52 -1.81 -14.52 -37.05
N SER A 53 -1.97 -13.75 -35.97
CA SER A 53 -2.32 -12.32 -36.02
C SER A 53 -1.18 -11.40 -35.53
N LYS A 54 0.03 -11.91 -35.34
CA LYS A 54 1.17 -11.21 -34.73
C LYS A 54 1.45 -9.84 -35.35
N GLU A 55 1.40 -9.76 -36.69
CA GLU A 55 1.70 -8.53 -37.45
C GLU A 55 0.68 -7.39 -37.21
N ALA A 56 -0.49 -7.70 -36.66
CA ALA A 56 -1.50 -6.69 -36.33
C ALA A 56 -1.26 -6.01 -34.99
N TYR A 57 -0.28 -6.48 -34.22
CA TYR A 57 -0.01 -5.98 -32.87
C TYR A 57 1.24 -5.07 -32.82
N PRO A 58 1.36 -4.20 -31.79
CA PRO A 58 2.54 -3.36 -31.59
C PRO A 58 3.83 -4.18 -31.39
N PRO A 59 5.02 -3.62 -31.67
CA PRO A 59 6.29 -4.36 -31.61
C PRO A 59 6.62 -4.99 -30.26
N ASP A 60 6.26 -4.37 -29.16
CA ASP A 60 6.44 -4.88 -27.79
C ASP A 60 5.56 -6.13 -27.56
N VAL A 61 4.32 -6.10 -28.04
CA VAL A 61 3.40 -7.26 -28.00
C VAL A 61 3.90 -8.37 -28.91
N GLN A 62 4.40 -8.05 -30.11
CA GLN A 62 5.01 -9.04 -31.01
C GLN A 62 6.17 -9.76 -30.31
N GLY A 63 7.03 -9.01 -29.58
CA GLY A 63 8.11 -9.59 -28.80
C GLY A 63 7.63 -10.57 -27.73
N ARG A 64 6.51 -10.25 -27.03
CA ARG A 64 5.90 -11.17 -26.05
C ARG A 64 5.39 -12.45 -26.72
N ILE A 65 4.72 -12.32 -27.86
CA ILE A 65 4.21 -13.47 -28.63
C ILE A 65 5.36 -14.36 -29.08
N VAL A 66 6.47 -13.80 -29.57
CA VAL A 66 7.65 -14.56 -30.02
C VAL A 66 8.27 -15.34 -28.85
N ARG A 67 8.40 -14.73 -27.67
CA ARG A 67 8.89 -15.46 -26.49
C ARG A 67 7.99 -16.65 -26.13
N LEU A 68 6.67 -16.41 -26.09
CA LEU A 68 5.70 -17.48 -25.80
C LEU A 68 5.70 -18.56 -26.88
N GLN A 69 5.90 -18.19 -28.15
CA GLN A 69 6.01 -19.14 -29.28
C GLN A 69 7.20 -20.09 -29.10
N CYS A 70 8.36 -19.58 -28.66
CA CYS A 70 9.54 -20.39 -28.40
C CYS A 70 9.23 -21.53 -27.41
N TRP A 71 8.51 -21.24 -26.33
CA TRP A 71 8.09 -22.24 -25.34
C TRP A 71 6.91 -23.13 -25.78
N ALA A 72 6.14 -22.70 -26.78
CA ALA A 72 4.98 -23.44 -27.27
C ALA A 72 5.32 -24.43 -28.40
N MET A 73 6.51 -24.34 -28.99
CA MET A 73 6.95 -25.29 -30.03
C MET A 73 7.04 -26.71 -29.46
N PRO A 74 6.80 -27.75 -30.28
CA PRO A 74 7.04 -29.13 -29.86
C PRO A 74 8.45 -29.33 -29.37
N SER A 75 8.63 -30.06 -28.27
CA SER A 75 9.92 -30.26 -27.61
C SER A 75 9.93 -31.56 -26.79
N GLU A 76 9.69 -32.67 -27.46
CA GLU A 76 9.80 -34.02 -26.87
C GLU A 76 11.00 -34.80 -27.41
N TRP A 77 11.52 -34.44 -28.62
CA TRP A 77 12.57 -35.17 -29.33
C TRP A 77 13.70 -34.25 -29.80
N ASP A 78 14.86 -34.82 -30.08
CA ASP A 78 16.08 -34.06 -30.42
C ASP A 78 15.93 -33.17 -31.64
N ASP A 79 15.22 -33.64 -32.69
CA ASP A 79 14.91 -32.85 -33.88
C ASP A 79 14.00 -31.68 -33.59
N GLU A 80 13.05 -31.86 -32.69
CA GLU A 80 12.17 -30.77 -32.19
C GLU A 80 12.95 -29.76 -31.34
N TYR A 81 13.84 -30.21 -30.44
CA TYR A 81 14.72 -29.32 -29.69
C TYR A 81 15.63 -28.49 -30.60
N ARG A 82 16.21 -29.10 -31.67
CA ARG A 82 17.01 -28.37 -32.67
C ARG A 82 16.17 -27.32 -33.38
N ALA A 83 14.94 -27.63 -33.80
CA ALA A 83 14.05 -26.68 -34.46
C ALA A 83 13.73 -25.47 -33.55
N VAL A 84 13.59 -25.65 -32.23
CA VAL A 84 13.40 -24.54 -31.29
C VAL A 84 14.66 -23.69 -31.16
N VAL A 85 15.85 -24.33 -31.13
CA VAL A 85 17.13 -23.60 -31.10
C VAL A 85 17.30 -22.75 -32.35
N ASP A 86 17.05 -23.31 -33.55
CA ASP A 86 17.13 -22.59 -34.82
C ASP A 86 16.13 -21.41 -34.87
N PHE A 87 14.89 -21.62 -34.41
CA PHE A 87 13.90 -20.55 -34.28
C PHE A 87 14.40 -19.43 -33.32
N ALA A 88 14.91 -19.82 -32.17
CA ALA A 88 15.43 -18.85 -31.19
C ALA A 88 16.62 -18.05 -31.75
N ASP A 89 17.53 -18.68 -32.50
CA ASP A 89 18.66 -18.02 -33.14
C ASP A 89 18.22 -16.97 -34.17
N GLN A 90 17.25 -17.30 -34.99
CA GLN A 90 16.68 -16.39 -35.99
C GLN A 90 16.02 -15.19 -35.31
N GLU A 91 15.17 -15.41 -34.31
CA GLU A 91 14.45 -14.34 -33.62
C GLU A 91 15.38 -13.48 -32.72
N LEU A 92 16.44 -14.08 -32.15
CA LEU A 92 17.49 -13.35 -31.41
C LEU A 92 18.21 -12.34 -32.31
N ALA A 93 18.53 -12.69 -33.55
CA ALA A 93 19.13 -11.76 -34.49
C ALA A 93 18.22 -10.54 -34.74
N GLY A 94 16.92 -10.78 -34.90
CA GLY A 94 15.91 -9.73 -35.05
C GLY A 94 15.75 -8.87 -33.81
N ALA A 95 15.67 -9.47 -32.62
CA ALA A 95 15.54 -8.75 -31.34
C ALA A 95 16.78 -7.86 -31.07
N ARG A 96 17.97 -8.34 -31.34
CA ARG A 96 19.23 -7.58 -31.23
C ARG A 96 19.28 -6.40 -32.18
N ALA A 97 18.88 -6.60 -33.43
CA ALA A 97 18.83 -5.53 -34.43
C ALA A 97 17.86 -4.40 -34.01
N ARG A 98 16.72 -4.74 -33.45
CA ARG A 98 15.72 -3.78 -32.91
C ARG A 98 16.07 -3.24 -31.52
N LYS A 99 17.13 -3.72 -30.89
CA LYS A 99 17.52 -3.42 -29.50
C LYS A 99 16.43 -3.79 -28.47
N ASP A 100 15.60 -4.76 -28.77
CA ASP A 100 14.56 -5.28 -27.89
C ASP A 100 15.17 -6.26 -26.87
N ARG A 101 15.66 -5.67 -25.79
CA ARG A 101 16.35 -6.41 -24.71
C ARG A 101 15.45 -7.35 -23.93
N ILE A 102 14.15 -7.03 -23.84
CA ILE A 102 13.17 -7.87 -23.13
C ILE A 102 12.96 -9.17 -23.90
N THR A 103 12.73 -9.06 -25.21
CA THR A 103 12.60 -10.24 -26.10
C THR A 103 13.90 -11.03 -26.18
N GLU A 104 15.04 -10.36 -26.30
CA GLU A 104 16.36 -11.01 -26.28
C GLU A 104 16.55 -11.86 -25.01
N THR A 105 16.20 -11.32 -23.83
CA THR A 105 16.34 -12.04 -22.54
C THR A 105 15.53 -13.34 -22.53
N GLY A 106 14.24 -13.29 -22.92
CA GLY A 106 13.39 -14.48 -22.91
C GLY A 106 13.77 -15.53 -23.96
N LEU A 107 14.24 -15.09 -25.14
CA LEU A 107 14.72 -16.01 -26.18
C LEU A 107 16.04 -16.69 -25.79
N LEU A 108 16.96 -15.98 -25.12
CA LEU A 108 18.16 -16.58 -24.57
C LEU A 108 17.83 -17.68 -23.55
N ALA A 109 16.88 -17.43 -22.66
CA ALA A 109 16.44 -18.42 -21.68
C ALA A 109 15.78 -19.65 -22.34
N CYS A 110 14.94 -19.43 -23.36
CA CYS A 110 14.32 -20.51 -24.13
C CYS A 110 15.39 -21.33 -24.87
N ARG A 111 16.32 -20.68 -25.57
CA ARG A 111 17.41 -21.35 -26.28
C ARG A 111 18.28 -22.16 -25.33
N ALA A 112 18.64 -21.58 -24.19
CA ALA A 112 19.43 -22.25 -23.15
C ALA A 112 18.79 -23.56 -22.69
N PHE A 113 17.47 -23.53 -22.41
CA PHE A 113 16.74 -24.74 -22.02
C PHE A 113 16.83 -25.83 -23.09
N HIS A 114 16.60 -25.47 -24.36
CA HIS A 114 16.62 -26.46 -25.45
C HIS A 114 18.04 -26.93 -25.77
N GLN A 115 19.07 -26.08 -25.63
CA GLN A 115 20.47 -26.50 -25.68
C GLN A 115 20.82 -27.48 -24.55
N GLN A 116 20.31 -27.24 -23.34
CA GLN A 116 20.46 -28.19 -22.23
C GLN A 116 19.86 -29.56 -22.56
N MET A 117 18.65 -29.57 -23.14
CA MET A 117 17.97 -30.83 -23.53
C MET A 117 18.73 -31.61 -24.64
N LEU A 118 19.48 -30.89 -25.48
CA LEU A 118 20.39 -31.48 -26.49
C LEU A 118 21.76 -31.91 -25.93
N GLY A 119 22.01 -31.71 -24.62
CA GLY A 119 23.30 -32.00 -23.99
C GLY A 119 24.37 -30.93 -24.21
N ASN A 120 24.07 -29.80 -24.83
CA ASN A 120 24.99 -28.70 -25.11
C ASN A 120 25.13 -27.77 -23.87
N MET A 121 25.59 -28.32 -22.76
CA MET A 121 25.55 -27.71 -21.43
C MET A 121 26.32 -26.39 -21.31
N GLU A 122 27.51 -26.29 -21.96
CA GLU A 122 28.33 -25.05 -21.90
C GLU A 122 27.58 -23.88 -22.60
N GLN A 123 26.97 -24.15 -23.76
CA GLN A 123 26.20 -23.13 -24.46
C GLN A 123 24.94 -22.70 -23.66
N ALA A 124 24.26 -23.69 -23.06
CA ALA A 124 23.11 -23.41 -22.18
C ALA A 124 23.52 -22.53 -20.99
N LYS A 125 24.67 -22.81 -20.36
CA LYS A 125 25.19 -22.03 -19.23
C LYS A 125 25.51 -20.59 -19.61
N GLU A 126 26.15 -20.39 -20.78
CA GLU A 126 26.44 -19.04 -21.31
C GLU A 126 25.15 -18.26 -21.58
N ASP A 127 24.16 -18.86 -22.23
CA ASP A 127 22.90 -18.22 -22.56
C ASP A 127 22.11 -17.84 -21.30
N TYR A 128 22.00 -18.74 -20.32
CA TYR A 128 21.38 -18.42 -19.03
C TYR A 128 22.10 -17.27 -18.31
N GLN A 129 23.43 -17.26 -18.34
CA GLN A 129 24.20 -16.18 -17.71
C GLN A 129 23.95 -14.84 -18.40
N GLN A 130 23.93 -14.80 -19.75
CA GLN A 130 23.63 -13.58 -20.50
C GLN A 130 22.19 -13.11 -20.23
N ALA A 131 21.22 -14.02 -20.26
CA ALA A 131 19.83 -13.72 -19.96
C ALA A 131 19.65 -13.14 -18.56
N LEU A 132 20.31 -13.72 -17.55
CA LEU A 132 20.23 -13.24 -16.16
C LEU A 132 20.83 -11.82 -16.00
N VAL A 133 21.94 -11.54 -16.64
CA VAL A 133 22.54 -10.19 -16.63
C VAL A 133 21.61 -9.16 -17.27
N LEU A 134 20.95 -9.53 -18.38
CA LEU A 134 19.97 -8.65 -19.05
C LEU A 134 18.73 -8.43 -18.18
N ALA A 135 18.14 -9.49 -17.63
CA ALA A 135 16.96 -9.38 -16.75
C ALA A 135 17.22 -8.44 -15.56
N ARG A 136 18.40 -8.58 -14.92
CA ARG A 136 18.81 -7.71 -13.80
C ARG A 136 18.97 -6.24 -14.22
N ARG A 137 19.58 -5.98 -15.37
CA ARG A 137 19.73 -4.62 -15.91
C ARG A 137 18.40 -3.96 -16.27
N LEU A 138 17.44 -4.75 -16.71
CA LEU A 138 16.07 -4.29 -17.04
C LEU A 138 15.20 -4.13 -15.80
N GLY A 139 15.60 -4.70 -14.65
CA GLY A 139 14.76 -4.75 -13.44
C GLY A 139 13.56 -5.69 -13.59
N ASP A 140 13.59 -6.60 -14.57
CA ASP A 140 12.53 -7.57 -14.81
C ASP A 140 12.63 -8.74 -13.83
N ARG A 141 11.94 -8.59 -12.69
CA ARG A 141 11.97 -9.56 -11.60
C ARG A 141 11.36 -10.91 -11.96
N VAL A 142 10.39 -10.92 -12.89
CA VAL A 142 9.74 -12.17 -13.33
C VAL A 142 10.69 -12.97 -14.18
N GLN A 143 11.29 -12.37 -15.22
CA GLN A 143 12.28 -13.07 -16.05
C GLN A 143 13.52 -13.47 -15.24
N GLU A 144 13.97 -12.63 -14.28
CA GLU A 144 15.07 -13.01 -13.40
C GLU A 144 14.75 -14.29 -12.63
N ALA A 145 13.54 -14.42 -12.06
CA ALA A 145 13.12 -15.62 -11.34
C ALA A 145 12.97 -16.84 -12.27
N ASP A 146 12.41 -16.65 -13.48
CA ASP A 146 12.31 -17.71 -14.49
C ASP A 146 13.69 -18.27 -14.86
N ILE A 147 14.66 -17.40 -15.13
CA ILE A 147 16.03 -17.81 -15.51
C ILE A 147 16.73 -18.51 -14.35
N LEU A 148 16.59 -18.01 -13.11
CA LEU A 148 17.14 -18.67 -11.93
C LEU A 148 16.55 -20.08 -11.76
N SER A 149 15.25 -20.26 -11.96
CA SER A 149 14.59 -21.56 -11.90
C SER A 149 15.14 -22.54 -12.94
N LEU A 150 15.23 -22.10 -14.18
CA LEU A 150 15.74 -22.94 -15.29
C LEU A 150 17.22 -23.31 -15.10
N ARG A 151 18.05 -22.34 -14.76
CA ARG A 151 19.49 -22.57 -14.53
C ARG A 151 19.73 -23.41 -13.27
N GLY A 152 18.93 -23.18 -12.22
CA GLY A 152 18.99 -23.99 -11.00
C GLY A 152 18.65 -25.46 -11.25
N ASP A 153 17.65 -25.74 -12.09
CA ASP A 153 17.34 -27.12 -12.50
C ASP A 153 18.46 -27.73 -13.35
N MET A 154 19.08 -26.96 -14.26
CA MET A 154 20.26 -27.40 -15.01
C MET A 154 21.41 -27.79 -14.07
N TYR A 155 21.78 -26.96 -13.09
CA TYR A 155 22.82 -27.28 -12.12
C TYR A 155 22.46 -28.53 -11.31
N ALA A 156 21.21 -28.66 -10.86
CA ALA A 156 20.79 -29.86 -10.15
C ALA A 156 20.83 -31.13 -11.03
N TYR A 157 20.59 -30.99 -12.32
CA TYR A 157 20.74 -32.10 -13.27
C TYR A 157 22.21 -32.53 -13.47
N GLN A 158 23.12 -31.57 -13.52
CA GLN A 158 24.57 -31.82 -13.66
C GLN A 158 25.23 -32.35 -12.39
N GLY A 159 24.51 -32.37 -11.26
CA GLY A 159 25.05 -32.82 -9.97
C GLY A 159 25.60 -31.67 -9.10
N GLU A 160 25.57 -30.43 -9.57
CA GLU A 160 25.83 -29.20 -8.79
C GLU A 160 24.58 -28.87 -7.95
N LEU A 161 24.21 -29.82 -7.06
CA LEU A 161 22.91 -29.87 -6.41
C LEU A 161 22.70 -28.70 -5.42
N ALA A 162 23.77 -28.27 -4.73
CA ALA A 162 23.66 -27.17 -3.76
C ALA A 162 23.49 -25.83 -4.46
N GLU A 163 24.26 -25.58 -5.51
CA GLU A 163 24.17 -24.38 -6.34
C GLU A 163 22.80 -24.29 -7.01
N GLY A 164 22.34 -25.41 -7.59
CA GLY A 164 21.02 -25.52 -8.17
C GLY A 164 19.91 -25.23 -7.16
N LEU A 165 19.99 -25.83 -5.97
CA LEU A 165 19.01 -25.62 -4.91
C LEU A 165 18.98 -24.16 -4.42
N MET A 166 20.14 -23.48 -4.32
CA MET A 166 20.21 -22.07 -3.95
C MET A 166 19.45 -21.19 -4.94
N GLU A 167 19.64 -21.39 -6.23
CA GLU A 167 18.95 -20.64 -7.27
C GLU A 167 17.45 -20.94 -7.30
N LEU A 168 17.07 -22.20 -7.14
CA LEU A 168 15.66 -22.61 -7.06
C LEU A 168 14.94 -21.98 -5.86
N ILE A 169 15.56 -21.97 -4.67
CA ILE A 169 15.00 -21.33 -3.49
C ILE A 169 14.85 -19.82 -3.69
N GLU A 170 15.84 -19.17 -4.33
CA GLU A 170 15.75 -17.75 -4.64
C GLU A 170 14.62 -17.47 -5.64
N ALA A 171 14.49 -18.26 -6.69
CA ALA A 171 13.41 -18.16 -7.67
C ALA A 171 12.02 -18.35 -7.02
N HIS A 172 11.88 -19.38 -6.19
CA HIS A 172 10.63 -19.65 -5.46
C HIS A 172 10.20 -18.45 -4.61
N LYS A 173 11.07 -17.91 -3.76
CA LYS A 173 10.80 -16.73 -2.94
C LYS A 173 10.41 -15.50 -3.75
N ARG A 174 11.04 -15.31 -4.91
CA ARG A 174 10.70 -14.21 -5.81
C ARG A 174 9.29 -14.36 -6.38
N PHE A 175 8.93 -15.57 -6.85
CA PHE A 175 7.57 -15.83 -7.36
C PHE A 175 6.51 -15.66 -6.27
N GLU A 176 6.75 -16.14 -5.03
CA GLU A 176 5.86 -15.88 -3.89
C GLU A 176 5.68 -14.38 -3.64
N SER A 177 6.79 -13.62 -3.62
CA SER A 177 6.74 -12.17 -3.39
C SER A 177 6.01 -11.39 -4.49
N LEU A 178 5.91 -11.96 -5.69
CA LEU A 178 5.22 -11.41 -6.86
C LEU A 178 3.76 -11.90 -6.96
N GLY A 179 3.31 -12.82 -6.09
CA GLY A 179 1.98 -13.43 -6.12
C GLY A 179 1.80 -14.41 -7.29
N LEU A 180 2.89 -14.95 -7.86
CA LEU A 180 2.88 -15.88 -8.99
C LEU A 180 2.86 -17.33 -8.50
N ASP A 181 1.82 -17.70 -7.75
CA ASP A 181 1.71 -19.00 -7.06
C ASP A 181 1.85 -20.22 -7.98
N GLY A 182 1.42 -20.11 -9.23
CA GLY A 182 1.56 -21.17 -10.24
C GLY A 182 3.03 -21.49 -10.51
N LYS A 183 3.84 -20.46 -10.77
CA LYS A 183 5.28 -20.57 -10.99
C LYS A 183 6.03 -20.99 -9.71
N ALA A 184 5.61 -20.48 -8.55
CA ALA A 184 6.19 -20.87 -7.28
C ALA A 184 6.04 -22.39 -7.03
N ARG A 185 4.87 -22.97 -7.29
CA ARG A 185 4.62 -24.42 -7.20
C ARG A 185 5.48 -25.24 -8.18
N GLU A 186 5.71 -24.75 -9.38
CA GLU A 186 6.59 -25.43 -10.34
C GLU A 186 8.03 -25.50 -9.85
N VAL A 187 8.54 -24.37 -9.33
CA VAL A 187 9.88 -24.32 -8.73
C VAL A 187 9.97 -25.19 -7.48
N LEU A 188 8.90 -25.25 -6.67
CA LEU A 188 8.86 -26.14 -5.51
C LEU A 188 9.00 -27.62 -5.90
N ALA A 189 8.45 -28.02 -7.05
CA ALA A 189 8.65 -29.36 -7.60
C ALA A 189 10.12 -29.62 -8.00
N GLN A 190 10.79 -28.62 -8.53
CA GLN A 190 12.24 -28.71 -8.84
C GLN A 190 13.08 -28.81 -7.57
N ILE A 191 12.75 -28.03 -6.53
CA ILE A 191 13.37 -28.11 -5.20
C ILE A 191 13.20 -29.52 -4.62
N ALA A 192 12.00 -30.09 -4.67
CA ALA A 192 11.73 -31.45 -4.21
C ALA A 192 12.60 -32.49 -4.95
N ASN A 193 12.75 -32.33 -6.27
CA ASN A 193 13.64 -33.20 -7.07
C ASN A 193 15.12 -33.02 -6.71
N ALA A 194 15.57 -31.81 -6.42
CA ALA A 194 16.94 -31.57 -5.97
C ALA A 194 17.21 -32.28 -4.62
N TYR A 195 16.29 -32.19 -3.65
CA TYR A 195 16.40 -32.95 -2.39
C TYR A 195 16.39 -34.46 -2.61
N ARG A 196 15.55 -34.98 -3.50
CA ARG A 196 15.55 -36.41 -3.85
C ARG A 196 16.91 -36.85 -4.42
N ARG A 197 17.49 -36.08 -5.35
CA ARG A 197 18.78 -36.35 -5.95
C ARG A 197 19.92 -36.28 -4.91
N MET A 198 19.79 -35.46 -3.87
CA MET A 198 20.70 -35.41 -2.73
C MET A 198 20.56 -36.63 -1.78
N GLY A 199 19.50 -37.44 -1.95
CA GLY A 199 19.15 -38.50 -1.02
C GLY A 199 18.52 -37.99 0.30
N LEU A 200 17.99 -36.81 0.30
CA LEU A 200 17.23 -36.21 1.42
C LEU A 200 15.72 -36.51 1.23
N TYR A 201 15.41 -37.81 1.27
CA TYR A 201 14.11 -38.34 0.82
C TYR A 201 12.93 -37.84 1.64
N GLU A 202 13.05 -37.71 2.95
CA GLU A 202 11.99 -37.20 3.82
C GLU A 202 11.57 -35.77 3.45
N ARG A 203 12.54 -34.91 3.12
CA ARG A 203 12.24 -33.54 2.67
C ARG A 203 11.56 -33.53 1.30
N ALA A 204 12.09 -34.33 0.37
CA ALA A 204 11.50 -34.44 -0.95
C ALA A 204 10.05 -34.94 -0.89
N GLU A 205 9.77 -35.94 -0.05
CA GLU A 205 8.43 -36.48 0.16
C GLU A 205 7.47 -35.42 0.67
N GLY A 206 7.88 -34.65 1.69
CA GLY A 206 7.05 -33.57 2.25
C GLY A 206 6.64 -32.55 1.19
N TYR A 207 7.57 -32.07 0.36
CA TYR A 207 7.23 -31.15 -0.72
C TYR A 207 6.36 -31.76 -1.82
N PHE A 208 6.59 -33.04 -2.17
CA PHE A 208 5.74 -33.72 -3.14
C PHE A 208 4.32 -33.93 -2.61
N GLU A 209 4.15 -34.20 -1.32
CA GLU A 209 2.81 -34.33 -0.71
C GLU A 209 2.07 -33.01 -0.68
N GLU A 210 2.74 -31.92 -0.29
CA GLU A 210 2.20 -30.56 -0.32
C GLU A 210 1.71 -30.22 -1.75
N LEU A 211 2.55 -30.40 -2.75
CA LEU A 211 2.21 -30.12 -4.15
C LEU A 211 1.07 -31.01 -4.65
N ALA A 212 1.05 -32.29 -4.28
CA ALA A 212 0.00 -33.20 -4.69
C ALA A 212 -1.37 -32.82 -4.06
N HIS A 213 -1.35 -32.35 -2.82
CA HIS A 213 -2.53 -31.79 -2.16
C HIS A 213 -3.05 -30.55 -2.91
N ASP A 214 -2.18 -29.60 -3.17
CA ASP A 214 -2.51 -28.35 -3.87
C ASP A 214 -3.08 -28.60 -5.27
N TYR A 215 -2.38 -29.40 -6.10
CA TYR A 215 -2.86 -29.71 -7.44
C TYR A 215 -4.17 -30.52 -7.44
N SER A 216 -4.40 -31.35 -6.42
CA SER A 216 -5.69 -32.02 -6.23
C SER A 216 -6.81 -31.02 -5.92
N ALA A 217 -6.57 -30.06 -5.03
CA ALA A 217 -7.52 -29.01 -4.69
C ALA A 217 -7.84 -28.11 -5.89
N LEU A 218 -6.84 -27.81 -6.71
CA LEU A 218 -6.96 -27.03 -7.96
C LEU A 218 -7.58 -27.84 -9.11
N ARG A 219 -7.80 -29.14 -8.95
CA ARG A 219 -8.25 -30.09 -10.01
C ARG A 219 -7.34 -30.09 -11.23
N ALA A 220 -6.06 -29.82 -11.04
CA ALA A 220 -5.04 -29.75 -12.08
C ALA A 220 -4.45 -31.15 -12.33
N GLN A 221 -5.09 -31.93 -13.19
CA GLN A 221 -4.74 -33.37 -13.39
C GLN A 221 -3.31 -33.59 -13.88
N GLU A 222 -2.86 -32.85 -14.89
CA GLU A 222 -1.53 -33.07 -15.48
C GLU A 222 -0.39 -32.78 -14.48
N PRO A 223 -0.34 -31.64 -13.77
CA PRO A 223 0.66 -31.44 -12.72
C PRO A 223 0.57 -32.45 -11.61
N LEU A 224 -0.65 -32.83 -11.18
CA LEU A 224 -0.84 -33.84 -10.15
C LEU A 224 -0.18 -35.18 -10.55
N VAL A 225 -0.43 -35.63 -11.80
CA VAL A 225 0.19 -36.87 -12.30
C VAL A 225 1.70 -36.74 -12.38
N ARG A 226 2.22 -35.60 -12.84
CA ARG A 226 3.66 -35.31 -12.88
C ARG A 226 4.28 -35.41 -11.47
N ILE A 227 3.68 -34.79 -10.46
CA ILE A 227 4.17 -34.88 -9.08
C ILE A 227 4.08 -36.30 -8.54
N ARG A 228 2.97 -37.01 -8.75
CA ARG A 228 2.79 -38.40 -8.34
C ARG A 228 3.81 -39.33 -9.02
N SER A 229 4.18 -39.09 -10.28
CA SER A 229 5.25 -39.85 -10.94
C SER A 229 6.62 -39.61 -10.29
N GLN A 230 6.92 -38.37 -9.87
CA GLN A 230 8.17 -38.07 -9.13
C GLN A 230 8.17 -38.70 -7.74
N GLN A 231 7.03 -38.76 -7.06
CA GLN A 231 6.90 -39.55 -5.81
C GLN A 231 7.11 -41.04 -6.06
N GLY A 232 6.57 -41.58 -7.18
CA GLY A 232 6.81 -42.97 -7.55
C GLY A 232 8.31 -43.26 -7.76
N LEU A 233 9.04 -42.32 -8.39
CA LEU A 233 10.49 -42.41 -8.56
C LEU A 233 11.20 -42.34 -7.20
N LEU A 234 10.79 -41.42 -6.32
CA LEU A 234 11.32 -41.31 -4.96
C LEU A 234 11.19 -42.64 -4.19
N TYR A 235 10.00 -43.24 -4.18
CA TYR A 235 9.77 -44.52 -3.51
C TYR A 235 10.54 -45.67 -4.15
N SER A 236 10.71 -45.64 -5.47
CA SER A 236 11.58 -46.62 -6.17
C SER A 236 13.03 -46.52 -5.71
N GLU A 237 13.55 -45.30 -5.54
CA GLU A 237 14.90 -45.06 -5.05
C GLU A 237 15.10 -45.45 -3.57
N MET A 238 14.04 -45.34 -2.76
CA MET A 238 14.00 -45.82 -1.36
C MET A 238 13.86 -47.35 -1.25
N GLY A 239 13.57 -48.05 -2.36
CA GLY A 239 13.28 -49.49 -2.34
C GLY A 239 11.83 -49.83 -1.95
N GLU A 240 10.96 -48.84 -1.82
CA GLU A 240 9.54 -49.00 -1.45
C GLU A 240 8.69 -49.28 -2.69
N TYR A 241 8.93 -50.39 -3.36
CA TYR A 241 8.37 -50.70 -4.68
C TYR A 241 6.86 -50.83 -4.69
N ASP A 242 6.25 -51.24 -3.59
CA ASP A 242 4.78 -51.39 -3.45
C ASP A 242 4.09 -50.01 -3.42
N ARG A 243 4.76 -48.96 -2.94
CA ARG A 243 4.28 -47.57 -3.01
C ARG A 243 4.58 -46.95 -4.39
N ALA A 244 5.72 -47.28 -5.01
CA ALA A 244 6.17 -46.74 -6.28
C ALA A 244 5.30 -47.18 -7.46
N LEU A 245 5.03 -48.49 -7.57
CA LEU A 245 4.39 -49.08 -8.77
C LEU A 245 2.99 -48.56 -9.07
N PRO A 246 2.09 -48.38 -8.08
CA PRO A 246 0.75 -47.78 -8.36
C PRO A 246 0.83 -46.37 -8.95
N LEU A 247 1.74 -45.53 -8.44
CA LEU A 247 1.91 -44.15 -8.92
C LEU A 247 2.45 -44.12 -10.34
N MET A 248 3.42 -44.97 -10.68
CA MET A 248 3.97 -45.09 -12.02
C MET A 248 2.93 -45.65 -13.03
N LYS A 249 2.09 -46.63 -12.61
CA LYS A 249 0.99 -47.14 -13.45
C LYS A 249 -0.08 -46.07 -13.72
N MET A 250 -0.39 -45.25 -12.74
CA MET A 250 -1.29 -44.10 -12.93
C MET A 250 -0.70 -43.12 -13.96
N ALA A 251 0.60 -42.80 -13.87
CA ALA A 251 1.27 -41.93 -14.83
C ALA A 251 1.31 -42.57 -16.24
N GLU A 252 1.57 -43.88 -16.35
CA GLU A 252 1.53 -44.60 -17.63
C GLU A 252 0.15 -44.49 -18.31
N GLN A 253 -0.94 -44.69 -17.56
CA GLN A 253 -2.30 -44.59 -18.08
C GLN A 253 -2.59 -43.16 -18.57
N PHE A 254 -2.21 -42.15 -17.81
CA PHE A 254 -2.42 -40.75 -18.15
C PHE A 254 -1.64 -40.34 -19.41
N TYR A 255 -0.31 -40.58 -19.45
CA TYR A 255 0.51 -40.18 -20.60
C TYR A 255 0.12 -40.92 -21.89
N ARG A 256 -0.35 -42.17 -21.77
CA ARG A 256 -0.94 -42.89 -22.90
C ARG A 256 -2.20 -42.20 -23.43
N SER A 257 -3.10 -41.76 -22.53
CA SER A 257 -4.35 -41.08 -22.91
C SER A 257 -4.10 -39.71 -23.56
N GLN A 258 -2.99 -39.05 -23.14
CA GLN A 258 -2.59 -37.74 -23.66
C GLN A 258 -1.66 -37.82 -24.89
N GLN A 259 -1.31 -39.04 -25.34
CA GLN A 259 -0.40 -39.28 -26.47
C GLN A 259 0.99 -38.64 -26.26
N LYS A 260 1.45 -38.57 -25.00
CA LYS A 260 2.78 -38.06 -24.62
C LYS A 260 3.81 -39.19 -24.70
N GLU A 261 4.33 -39.42 -25.90
CA GLU A 261 5.15 -40.62 -26.21
C GLU A 261 6.47 -40.65 -25.44
N GLY A 262 7.21 -39.54 -25.36
CA GLY A 262 8.47 -39.46 -24.61
C GLY A 262 8.32 -39.77 -23.12
N LEU A 263 7.34 -39.14 -22.45
CA LEU A 263 7.02 -39.41 -21.04
C LEU A 263 6.49 -40.83 -20.82
N LEU A 264 5.74 -41.36 -21.80
CA LEU A 264 5.23 -42.72 -21.74
C LEU A 264 6.38 -43.75 -21.82
N ALA A 265 7.35 -43.53 -22.70
CA ALA A 265 8.55 -44.40 -22.79
C ALA A 265 9.33 -44.37 -21.47
N TRP A 266 9.61 -43.19 -20.92
CA TRP A 266 10.29 -43.01 -19.65
C TRP A 266 9.59 -43.74 -18.51
N VAL A 267 8.27 -43.54 -18.30
CA VAL A 267 7.52 -44.20 -17.22
C VAL A 267 7.55 -45.72 -17.35
N ARG A 268 7.50 -46.27 -18.59
CA ARG A 268 7.59 -47.71 -18.82
C ARG A 268 8.94 -48.28 -18.43
N ILE A 269 10.04 -47.54 -18.66
CA ILE A 269 11.38 -47.93 -18.24
C ILE A 269 11.46 -47.93 -16.71
N GLU A 270 10.91 -46.94 -16.03
CA GLU A 270 10.88 -46.90 -14.57
C GLU A 270 10.02 -48.04 -13.97
N ILE A 271 8.86 -48.33 -14.58
CA ILE A 271 8.05 -49.50 -14.20
C ILE A 271 8.85 -50.80 -14.36
N ALA A 272 9.58 -50.94 -15.46
CA ALA A 272 10.42 -52.11 -15.68
C ALA A 272 11.54 -52.23 -14.64
N THR A 273 12.17 -51.11 -14.26
CA THR A 273 13.18 -51.06 -13.18
C THR A 273 12.58 -51.53 -11.85
N ILE A 274 11.41 -51.06 -11.49
CA ILE A 274 10.70 -51.49 -10.28
C ILE A 274 10.40 -52.99 -10.32
N LEU A 275 9.85 -53.47 -11.46
CA LEU A 275 9.50 -54.89 -11.64
C LEU A 275 10.73 -55.82 -11.58
N LEU A 276 11.87 -55.41 -12.17
CA LEU A 276 13.12 -56.15 -12.05
C LEU A 276 13.60 -56.27 -10.62
N ASN A 277 13.52 -55.19 -9.86
CA ASN A 277 13.90 -55.20 -8.45
C ASN A 277 12.95 -56.05 -7.59
N GLN A 278 11.68 -56.23 -8.04
CA GLN A 278 10.72 -57.17 -7.44
C GLN A 278 10.90 -58.66 -7.96
N GLY A 279 11.82 -58.92 -8.86
CA GLY A 279 12.01 -60.23 -9.48
C GLY A 279 11.00 -60.61 -10.57
N LYS A 280 10.16 -59.66 -11.02
CA LYS A 280 9.12 -59.90 -12.04
C LYS A 280 9.65 -59.65 -13.44
N VAL A 281 10.62 -60.47 -13.82
CA VAL A 281 11.44 -60.26 -15.05
C VAL A 281 10.61 -60.25 -16.34
N THR A 282 9.66 -61.17 -16.47
CA THR A 282 8.81 -61.26 -17.69
C THR A 282 7.95 -60.01 -17.90
N GLU A 283 7.39 -59.46 -16.84
CA GLU A 283 6.59 -58.23 -16.88
C GLU A 283 7.48 -57.04 -17.25
N ALA A 284 8.67 -56.96 -16.66
CA ALA A 284 9.65 -55.92 -16.95
C ALA A 284 10.06 -55.91 -18.43
N VAL A 285 10.38 -57.05 -19.00
CA VAL A 285 10.73 -57.18 -20.42
C VAL A 285 9.55 -56.75 -21.33
N SER A 286 8.33 -57.09 -20.94
CA SER A 286 7.13 -56.62 -21.67
C SER A 286 7.01 -55.08 -21.69
N LYS A 287 7.30 -54.43 -20.56
CA LYS A 287 7.32 -52.97 -20.47
C LYS A 287 8.44 -52.34 -21.30
N LEU A 288 9.65 -52.95 -21.26
CA LEU A 288 10.80 -52.47 -22.04
C LEU A 288 10.53 -52.58 -23.57
N ARG A 289 9.90 -53.66 -24.06
CA ARG A 289 9.49 -53.79 -25.47
C ARG A 289 8.48 -52.72 -25.85
N GLN A 290 7.56 -52.41 -24.96
CA GLN A 290 6.56 -51.34 -25.23
C GLN A 290 7.21 -49.94 -25.24
N ALA A 291 8.30 -49.72 -24.49
CA ALA A 291 9.09 -48.49 -24.54
C ALA A 291 9.94 -48.44 -25.82
N ASP A 292 10.56 -49.56 -26.18
CA ASP A 292 11.37 -49.72 -27.40
C ASP A 292 10.60 -49.36 -28.67
N ALA A 293 9.36 -49.83 -28.79
CA ALA A 293 8.47 -49.51 -29.92
C ALA A 293 8.22 -48.00 -30.12
N ILE A 294 8.35 -47.21 -29.05
CA ILE A 294 8.25 -45.75 -29.12
C ILE A 294 9.63 -45.17 -29.54
N LEU A 295 10.72 -45.64 -28.94
CA LEU A 295 12.06 -45.12 -29.14
C LEU A 295 12.62 -45.41 -30.55
N GLN A 296 12.32 -46.61 -31.16
CA GLN A 296 12.76 -46.97 -32.48
C GLN A 296 12.18 -46.14 -33.62
N GLY A 297 11.04 -45.46 -33.40
CA GLY A 297 10.40 -44.60 -34.41
C GLY A 297 11.02 -43.21 -34.51
N ARG A 298 12.04 -42.87 -33.74
CA ARG A 298 12.58 -41.53 -33.64
C ARG A 298 14.14 -41.55 -33.73
N GLU A 299 14.70 -40.44 -34.21
CA GLU A 299 16.18 -40.23 -34.14
C GLU A 299 16.58 -39.89 -32.70
N THR A 300 16.85 -40.91 -31.88
CA THR A 300 17.22 -40.78 -30.46
C THR A 300 18.59 -41.34 -30.18
N SER A 301 19.53 -41.18 -31.11
CA SER A 301 20.86 -41.86 -31.02
C SER A 301 21.68 -41.54 -29.76
N ASP A 302 21.36 -40.43 -29.07
CA ASP A 302 22.13 -39.92 -27.92
C ASP A 302 21.31 -39.56 -26.67
N SER A 303 20.00 -39.92 -26.60
CA SER A 303 19.17 -39.49 -25.47
C SER A 303 19.44 -40.31 -24.20
N VAL A 304 19.43 -39.63 -23.04
CA VAL A 304 19.51 -40.25 -21.71
C VAL A 304 18.46 -41.35 -21.52
N THR A 305 17.26 -41.16 -22.09
CA THR A 305 16.18 -42.15 -22.04
C THR A 305 16.55 -43.44 -22.76
N LEU A 306 17.23 -43.36 -23.92
CA LEU A 306 17.75 -44.52 -24.62
C LEU A 306 18.83 -45.24 -23.82
N GLY A 307 19.77 -44.48 -23.24
CA GLY A 307 20.79 -45.04 -22.35
C GLY A 307 20.20 -45.76 -21.14
N HIS A 308 19.16 -45.17 -20.54
CA HIS A 308 18.45 -45.80 -19.43
C HIS A 308 17.71 -47.08 -19.87
N TRP A 309 17.02 -47.03 -21.03
CA TRP A 309 16.38 -48.21 -21.58
C TRP A 309 17.41 -49.33 -21.82
N GLN A 310 18.59 -49.04 -22.41
CA GLN A 310 19.65 -50.01 -22.65
C GLN A 310 20.20 -50.60 -21.35
N LEU A 311 20.42 -49.78 -20.31
CA LEU A 311 20.84 -50.25 -18.99
C LEU A 311 19.83 -51.24 -18.40
N VAL A 312 18.55 -50.87 -18.38
CA VAL A 312 17.48 -51.68 -17.77
C VAL A 312 17.23 -52.96 -18.61
N MET A 313 17.35 -52.89 -19.95
CA MET A 313 17.28 -54.06 -20.81
C MET A 313 18.47 -54.99 -20.56
N GLY A 314 19.68 -54.45 -20.38
CA GLY A 314 20.83 -55.22 -19.96
C GLY A 314 20.64 -55.95 -18.63
N MET A 315 20.02 -55.27 -17.64
CA MET A 315 19.63 -55.88 -16.37
C MET A 315 18.59 -57.00 -16.55
N ALA A 316 17.61 -56.79 -17.42
CA ALA A 316 16.57 -57.77 -17.71
C ALA A 316 17.13 -59.02 -18.41
N GLU A 317 17.99 -58.85 -19.41
CA GLU A 317 18.64 -59.97 -20.11
C GLU A 317 19.58 -60.77 -19.17
N ALA A 318 20.28 -60.06 -18.26
CA ALA A 318 21.09 -60.73 -17.23
C ALA A 318 20.22 -61.60 -16.30
N ALA A 319 19.05 -61.07 -15.88
CA ALA A 319 18.10 -61.80 -15.04
C ALA A 319 17.44 -62.97 -15.75
N GLN A 320 17.35 -62.94 -17.08
CA GLN A 320 16.88 -64.07 -17.92
C GLN A 320 17.99 -65.13 -18.20
N GLY A 321 19.21 -64.91 -17.74
CA GLY A 321 20.35 -65.81 -18.01
C GLY A 321 20.95 -65.63 -19.39
N ASN A 322 20.84 -64.47 -20.02
CA ASN A 322 21.38 -64.12 -21.34
C ASN A 322 22.60 -63.17 -21.24
N PRO A 323 23.73 -63.56 -20.67
CA PRO A 323 24.84 -62.66 -20.34
C PRO A 323 25.44 -61.93 -21.56
N THR A 324 25.50 -62.59 -22.72
CA THR A 324 26.02 -61.97 -23.95
C THR A 324 25.18 -60.78 -24.42
N LYS A 325 23.86 -60.92 -24.40
CA LYS A 325 22.94 -59.84 -24.75
C LYS A 325 22.98 -58.74 -23.67
N ALA A 326 23.05 -59.12 -22.40
CA ALA A 326 23.17 -58.17 -21.31
C ALA A 326 24.39 -57.28 -21.47
N LEU A 327 25.59 -57.88 -21.73
CA LEU A 327 26.81 -57.12 -21.97
C LEU A 327 26.72 -56.22 -23.22
N TYR A 328 26.05 -56.69 -24.28
CA TYR A 328 25.78 -55.87 -25.47
C TYR A 328 25.04 -54.59 -25.14
N TYR A 329 23.91 -54.67 -24.43
CA TYR A 329 23.13 -53.47 -24.04
C TYR A 329 23.93 -52.56 -23.10
N LEU A 330 24.63 -53.09 -22.12
CA LEU A 330 25.46 -52.30 -21.22
C LEU A 330 26.63 -51.60 -21.93
N ALA A 331 27.21 -52.20 -23.00
CA ALA A 331 28.23 -51.55 -23.79
C ALA A 331 27.69 -50.36 -24.61
N HIS A 332 26.41 -50.37 -24.98
CA HIS A 332 25.78 -49.25 -25.67
C HIS A 332 25.25 -48.17 -24.70
N ALA A 333 24.91 -48.51 -23.46
CA ALA A 333 24.50 -47.54 -22.42
C ALA A 333 25.67 -46.68 -21.92
N GLU A 334 26.87 -47.29 -21.77
CA GLU A 334 28.06 -46.65 -21.16
C GLU A 334 28.46 -45.32 -21.87
N PRO A 335 28.66 -45.25 -23.21
CA PRO A 335 29.10 -44.03 -23.87
C PRO A 335 28.10 -42.89 -23.73
N ILE A 336 26.80 -43.20 -23.67
CA ILE A 336 25.77 -42.19 -23.42
C ILE A 336 25.94 -41.55 -22.04
N PHE A 337 26.12 -42.38 -21.01
CA PHE A 337 26.28 -41.86 -19.64
C PHE A 337 27.64 -41.19 -19.40
N VAL A 338 28.68 -41.57 -20.15
CA VAL A 338 29.96 -40.87 -20.13
C VAL A 338 29.82 -39.47 -20.73
N LYS A 339 29.18 -39.34 -21.90
CA LYS A 339 28.90 -38.05 -22.55
C LYS A 339 28.09 -37.13 -21.64
N GLU A 340 27.04 -37.67 -21.03
CA GLU A 340 26.16 -36.96 -20.12
C GLU A 340 26.76 -36.75 -18.70
N LYS A 341 27.96 -37.21 -18.43
CA LYS A 341 28.60 -37.16 -17.09
C LYS A 341 27.76 -37.77 -15.97
N ASN A 342 26.85 -38.71 -16.30
CA ASN A 342 25.93 -39.30 -15.35
C ASN A 342 26.58 -40.43 -14.54
N GLN A 343 27.31 -40.06 -13.48
CA GLN A 343 28.04 -40.97 -12.61
C GLN A 343 27.13 -42.02 -11.94
N ARG A 344 25.88 -41.70 -11.69
CA ARG A 344 24.94 -42.60 -11.05
C ARG A 344 24.58 -43.80 -11.92
N PHE A 345 24.26 -43.57 -13.19
CA PHE A 345 23.99 -44.65 -14.14
C PHE A 345 25.25 -45.38 -14.54
N LEU A 346 26.39 -44.69 -14.66
CA LEU A 346 27.69 -45.35 -14.91
C LEU A 346 28.03 -46.33 -13.81
N ALA A 347 27.89 -45.96 -12.53
CA ALA A 347 28.13 -46.88 -11.43
C ALA A 347 27.25 -48.13 -11.56
N ARG A 348 25.97 -47.96 -11.95
CA ARG A 348 25.08 -49.10 -12.15
C ARG A 348 25.47 -49.99 -13.32
N VAL A 349 25.92 -49.40 -14.43
CA VAL A 349 26.48 -50.17 -15.57
C VAL A 349 27.64 -51.04 -15.11
N TYR A 350 28.62 -50.47 -14.41
CA TYR A 350 29.81 -51.19 -13.94
C TYR A 350 29.47 -52.28 -12.93
N GLU A 351 28.55 -52.01 -11.99
CA GLU A 351 28.06 -53.00 -11.03
C GLU A 351 27.42 -54.22 -11.70
N VAL A 352 26.49 -53.96 -12.63
CA VAL A 352 25.78 -55.05 -13.33
C VAL A 352 26.77 -55.86 -14.21
N ARG A 353 27.66 -55.16 -14.92
CA ARG A 353 28.69 -55.79 -15.77
C ARG A 353 29.64 -56.64 -14.96
N ALA A 354 30.11 -56.17 -13.80
CA ALA A 354 30.99 -56.94 -12.90
C ALA A 354 30.32 -58.23 -12.47
N ARG A 355 29.06 -58.19 -12.06
CA ARG A 355 28.28 -59.35 -11.63
C ARG A 355 28.09 -60.39 -12.76
N ILE A 356 27.81 -59.95 -13.97
CA ILE A 356 27.64 -60.81 -15.14
C ILE A 356 28.97 -61.52 -15.45
N LEU A 357 30.09 -60.77 -15.47
CA LEU A 357 31.43 -61.31 -15.77
C LEU A 357 31.90 -62.28 -14.69
N GLU A 358 31.59 -62.03 -13.42
CA GLU A 358 31.86 -62.95 -12.32
C GLU A 358 31.11 -64.28 -12.50
N GLN A 359 29.80 -64.23 -12.84
CA GLN A 359 29.00 -65.43 -13.11
C GLN A 359 29.52 -66.24 -14.30
N GLN A 360 30.18 -65.57 -15.27
CA GLN A 360 30.85 -66.24 -16.41
C GLN A 360 32.25 -66.77 -16.10
N GLY A 361 32.74 -66.58 -14.87
CA GLY A 361 34.09 -66.98 -14.49
C GLY A 361 35.21 -66.06 -15.01
N GLN A 362 34.86 -64.91 -15.60
CA GLN A 362 35.81 -63.91 -16.13
C GLN A 362 36.31 -62.99 -15.02
N ILE A 363 37.00 -63.56 -14.03
CA ILE A 363 37.30 -62.86 -12.75
C ILE A 363 38.12 -61.59 -12.93
N SER A 364 39.14 -61.59 -13.87
CA SER A 364 39.92 -60.37 -14.10
C SER A 364 39.12 -59.22 -14.65
N ALA A 365 38.19 -59.47 -15.59
CA ALA A 365 37.31 -58.48 -16.16
C ALA A 365 36.24 -58.02 -15.13
N ALA A 366 35.72 -58.95 -14.33
CA ALA A 366 34.82 -58.65 -13.24
C ALA A 366 35.47 -57.71 -12.19
N LEU A 367 36.72 -58.00 -11.78
CA LEU A 367 37.47 -57.16 -10.85
C LEU A 367 37.72 -55.76 -11.40
N SER A 368 38.05 -55.64 -12.70
CA SER A 368 38.24 -54.34 -13.34
C SER A 368 36.95 -53.49 -13.30
N ASN A 369 35.81 -54.08 -13.62
CA ASN A 369 34.51 -53.37 -13.54
C ASN A 369 34.12 -53.07 -12.10
N LEU A 370 34.41 -53.93 -11.14
CA LEU A 370 34.17 -53.68 -9.72
C LEU A 370 35.01 -52.50 -9.21
N LYS A 371 36.27 -52.36 -9.65
CA LYS A 371 37.10 -51.19 -9.34
C LYS A 371 36.48 -49.91 -9.88
N LEU A 372 36.04 -49.88 -11.15
CA LEU A 372 35.36 -48.76 -11.76
C LEU A 372 34.08 -48.40 -11.01
N PHE A 373 33.30 -49.41 -10.60
CA PHE A 373 32.11 -49.18 -9.77
C PHE A 373 32.45 -48.50 -8.45
N VAL A 374 33.43 -49.05 -7.70
CA VAL A 374 33.87 -48.53 -6.41
C VAL A 374 34.38 -47.09 -6.53
N GLU A 375 35.24 -46.81 -7.53
CA GLU A 375 35.78 -45.47 -7.78
C GLU A 375 34.69 -44.48 -8.13
N THR A 376 33.76 -44.85 -9.03
CA THR A 376 32.62 -44.02 -9.44
C THR A 376 31.68 -43.75 -8.27
N LYS A 377 31.39 -44.79 -7.48
CA LYS A 377 30.54 -44.68 -6.29
C LYS A 377 31.17 -43.78 -5.22
N HIS A 378 32.44 -43.95 -4.92
CA HIS A 378 33.16 -43.09 -3.97
C HIS A 378 33.24 -41.63 -4.43
N SER A 379 33.45 -41.41 -5.73
CA SER A 379 33.41 -40.07 -6.31
C SER A 379 32.02 -39.42 -6.11
N LEU A 380 30.98 -40.16 -6.46
CA LEU A 380 29.60 -39.69 -6.28
C LEU A 380 29.26 -39.38 -4.80
N GLU A 381 29.62 -40.30 -3.89
CA GLU A 381 29.38 -40.11 -2.45
C GLU A 381 30.15 -38.91 -1.86
N ARG A 382 31.37 -38.65 -2.37
CA ARG A 382 32.17 -37.48 -1.98
C ARG A 382 31.48 -36.20 -2.42
N VAL A 383 31.12 -36.12 -3.71
CA VAL A 383 30.38 -34.98 -4.27
C VAL A 383 29.07 -34.74 -3.50
N LEU A 384 28.29 -35.80 -3.26
CA LEU A 384 27.02 -35.66 -2.50
C LEU A 384 27.25 -35.18 -1.07
N ARG A 385 28.31 -35.61 -0.39
CA ARG A 385 28.65 -35.10 0.96
C ARG A 385 29.03 -33.64 0.95
N GLU A 386 29.86 -33.23 -0.03
CA GLU A 386 30.21 -31.81 -0.21
C GLU A 386 28.99 -30.97 -0.50
N GLN A 387 28.12 -31.40 -1.40
CA GLN A 387 26.90 -30.71 -1.77
C GLN A 387 25.94 -30.61 -0.59
N ARG A 388 25.75 -31.66 0.20
CA ARG A 388 24.95 -31.60 1.44
C ARG A 388 25.51 -30.63 2.48
N SER A 389 26.84 -30.57 2.59
CA SER A 389 27.50 -29.63 3.51
C SER A 389 27.28 -28.18 3.08
N LEU A 390 27.40 -27.90 1.78
CA LEU A 390 27.13 -26.58 1.21
C LEU A 390 25.67 -26.20 1.40
N GLN A 391 24.75 -27.10 1.12
CA GLN A 391 23.32 -26.91 1.33
C GLN A 391 22.98 -26.59 2.79
N MET A 392 23.53 -27.36 3.76
CA MET A 392 23.30 -27.09 5.19
C MET A 392 23.81 -25.70 5.61
N ARG A 393 24.98 -25.28 5.10
CA ARG A 393 25.50 -23.92 5.36
C ARG A 393 24.58 -22.86 4.80
N PHE A 394 24.14 -23.04 3.57
CA PHE A 394 23.20 -22.11 2.93
C PHE A 394 21.88 -21.99 3.70
N GLU A 395 21.27 -23.13 4.10
CA GLU A 395 20.04 -23.14 4.89
C GLU A 395 20.23 -22.45 6.25
N PHE A 396 21.37 -22.68 6.90
CA PHE A 396 21.71 -22.02 8.15
C PHE A 396 21.82 -20.51 7.98
N ASP A 397 22.53 -20.04 6.94
CA ASP A 397 22.66 -18.62 6.65
C ASP A 397 21.33 -17.99 6.26
N LEU A 398 20.49 -18.73 5.53
CA LEU A 398 19.15 -18.31 5.18
C LEU A 398 18.25 -18.15 6.42
N ALA A 399 18.22 -19.17 7.29
CA ALA A 399 17.46 -19.12 8.54
C ALA A 399 17.95 -18.00 9.46
N ARG A 400 19.25 -17.77 9.52
CA ARG A 400 19.83 -16.65 10.27
C ARG A 400 19.37 -15.31 9.72
N LYS A 401 19.43 -15.08 8.40
CA LYS A 401 18.92 -13.86 7.77
C LYS A 401 17.44 -13.66 8.00
N GLU A 402 16.65 -14.72 7.97
CA GLU A 402 15.22 -14.68 8.25
C GLU A 402 14.95 -14.21 9.69
N LEU A 403 15.68 -14.77 10.67
CA LEU A 403 15.61 -14.33 12.06
C LEU A 403 16.04 -12.86 12.24
N GLU A 404 17.11 -12.43 11.57
CA GLU A 404 17.55 -11.03 11.57
C GLU A 404 16.49 -10.11 10.97
N ASN A 405 15.86 -10.51 9.85
CA ASN A 405 14.78 -9.77 9.22
C ASN A 405 13.52 -9.67 10.11
N GLN A 406 13.14 -10.77 10.78
CA GLN A 406 12.04 -10.77 11.73
C GLN A 406 12.33 -9.86 12.93
N ALA A 407 13.55 -9.90 13.45
CA ALA A 407 13.99 -9.02 14.52
C ALA A 407 13.96 -7.53 14.09
N LEU A 408 14.39 -7.23 12.85
CA LEU A 408 14.32 -5.89 12.28
C LEU A 408 12.87 -5.42 12.10
N LYS A 409 11.98 -6.27 11.56
CA LYS A 409 10.56 -5.97 11.44
C LYS A 409 9.91 -5.70 12.80
N THR A 410 10.21 -6.53 13.79
CA THR A 410 9.71 -6.34 15.16
C THR A 410 10.19 -5.01 15.75
N LYS A 411 11.48 -4.67 15.51
CA LYS A 411 12.05 -3.40 15.94
C LYS A 411 11.39 -2.20 15.25
N GLN A 412 11.12 -2.31 13.95
CA GLN A 412 10.40 -1.28 13.19
C GLN A 412 8.97 -1.08 13.73
N LEU A 413 8.22 -2.16 13.92
CA LEU A 413 6.86 -2.10 14.50
C LEU A 413 6.87 -1.47 15.90
N LEU A 414 7.88 -1.80 16.73
CA LEU A 414 8.02 -1.18 18.04
C LEU A 414 8.33 0.32 17.96
N GLN A 415 9.16 0.72 16.99
CA GLN A 415 9.46 2.14 16.74
C GLN A 415 8.22 2.90 16.25
N GLU A 416 7.47 2.32 15.32
CA GLU A 416 6.21 2.90 14.83
C GLU A 416 5.18 3.04 15.95
N ALA A 417 5.04 2.01 16.80
CA ALA A 417 4.15 2.08 17.96
C ALA A 417 4.57 3.19 18.94
N LYS A 418 5.89 3.33 19.22
CA LYS A 418 6.41 4.43 20.05
C LYS A 418 6.16 5.80 19.42
N LEU A 419 6.38 5.94 18.12
CA LEU A 419 6.11 7.19 17.41
C LEU A 419 4.62 7.55 17.48
N LYS A 420 3.74 6.59 17.28
CA LYS A 420 2.29 6.78 17.40
C LYS A 420 1.90 7.21 18.82
N GLN A 421 2.44 6.55 19.84
CA GLN A 421 2.21 6.92 21.23
C GLN A 421 2.71 8.35 21.54
N LEU A 422 3.89 8.73 21.02
CA LEU A 422 4.40 10.09 21.16
C LEU A 422 3.54 11.13 20.45
N GLN A 423 3.00 10.81 19.28
CA GLN A 423 2.07 11.66 18.54
C GLN A 423 0.76 11.85 19.30
N GLU A 424 0.19 10.77 19.83
CA GLU A 424 -1.01 10.83 20.68
C GLU A 424 -0.79 11.66 21.93
N ARG A 425 0.34 11.45 22.62
CA ARG A 425 0.71 12.24 23.79
C ARG A 425 0.86 13.72 23.46
N ARG A 426 1.48 14.05 22.32
CA ARG A 426 1.63 15.43 21.84
C ARG A 426 0.27 16.04 21.50
N HIS A 427 -0.60 15.28 20.86
CA HIS A 427 -1.96 15.70 20.58
C HIS A 427 -2.72 16.07 21.86
N TRP A 428 -2.66 15.22 22.89
CA TRP A 428 -3.26 15.51 24.19
C TRP A 428 -2.65 16.76 24.85
N GLN A 429 -1.35 16.98 24.71
CA GLN A 429 -0.71 18.20 25.20
C GLN A 429 -1.29 19.46 24.52
N TYR A 430 -1.49 19.43 23.21
CA TYR A 430 -2.12 20.54 22.50
C TYR A 430 -3.57 20.76 22.94
N VAL A 431 -4.35 19.71 23.16
CA VAL A 431 -5.72 19.79 23.67
C VAL A 431 -5.74 20.45 25.05
N VAL A 432 -4.87 20.05 25.95
CA VAL A 432 -4.76 20.65 27.30
C VAL A 432 -4.39 22.14 27.21
N VAL A 433 -3.39 22.49 26.39
CA VAL A 433 -3.00 23.89 26.20
C VAL A 433 -4.15 24.71 25.61
N ALA A 434 -4.86 24.18 24.62
CA ALA A 434 -6.02 24.85 24.02
C ALA A 434 -7.14 25.08 25.04
N LEU A 435 -7.44 24.09 25.89
CA LEU A 435 -8.40 24.23 26.99
C LEU A 435 -7.98 25.29 28.01
N LEU A 436 -6.71 25.32 28.40
CA LEU A 436 -6.18 26.35 29.31
C LEU A 436 -6.31 27.75 28.71
N LEU A 437 -5.99 27.91 27.43
CA LEU A 437 -6.16 29.19 26.72
C LEU A 437 -7.64 29.61 26.64
N LEU A 438 -8.53 28.65 26.42
CA LEU A 438 -9.97 28.90 26.39
C LEU A 438 -10.49 29.35 27.76
N VAL A 439 -10.07 28.69 28.83
CA VAL A 439 -10.41 29.09 30.21
C VAL A 439 -9.88 30.49 30.53
N MET A 440 -8.60 30.76 30.19
CA MET A 440 -8.03 32.10 30.37
C MET A 440 -8.79 33.16 29.56
N GLY A 441 -9.17 32.84 28.32
CA GLY A 441 -9.98 33.73 27.50
C GLY A 441 -11.37 34.03 28.12
N MET A 442 -12.05 33.02 28.66
CA MET A 442 -13.31 33.19 29.38
C MET A 442 -13.16 34.05 30.63
N LEU A 443 -12.10 33.82 31.42
CA LEU A 443 -11.82 34.63 32.60
C LEU A 443 -11.52 36.09 32.23
N ALA A 444 -10.76 36.32 31.18
CA ALA A 444 -10.47 37.65 30.68
C ALA A 444 -11.73 38.39 30.20
N LEU A 445 -12.61 37.69 29.46
CA LEU A 445 -13.92 38.23 29.04
C LEU A 445 -14.83 38.53 30.23
N HIS A 446 -14.86 37.64 31.21
CA HIS A 446 -15.60 37.88 32.45
C HIS A 446 -15.12 39.13 33.20
N GLN A 447 -13.82 39.27 33.40
CA GLN A 447 -13.20 40.43 34.00
C GLN A 447 -13.46 41.72 33.20
N PHE A 448 -13.41 41.64 31.87
CA PHE A 448 -13.68 42.77 31.02
C PHE A 448 -15.16 43.22 31.10
N ASN A 449 -16.10 42.30 31.10
CA ASN A 449 -17.52 42.59 31.24
C ASN A 449 -17.84 43.18 32.61
N ARG A 450 -17.25 42.61 33.68
CA ARG A 450 -17.39 43.14 35.06
C ARG A 450 -16.84 44.58 35.16
N SER A 451 -15.68 44.85 34.57
CA SER A 451 -15.08 46.18 34.53
C SER A 451 -15.97 47.22 33.80
N ARG A 452 -16.59 46.81 32.67
CA ARG A 452 -17.54 47.65 31.93
C ARG A 452 -18.78 47.97 32.75
N GLN A 453 -19.31 47.00 33.46
CA GLN A 453 -20.51 47.17 34.31
C GLN A 453 -20.22 48.11 35.46
N MET A 454 -19.08 47.98 36.13
CA MET A 454 -18.64 48.88 37.19
C MET A 454 -18.42 50.32 36.72
N ARG A 455 -17.89 50.50 35.50
CA ARG A 455 -17.73 51.84 34.90
C ARG A 455 -19.07 52.52 34.61
N ARG A 456 -20.10 51.78 34.15
CA ARG A 456 -21.43 52.33 33.90
C ARG A 456 -22.09 52.79 35.18
N LEU A 457 -22.07 52.01 36.24
CA LEU A 457 -22.61 52.36 37.58
C LEU A 457 -21.88 53.57 38.20
N ALA A 458 -20.61 53.78 37.90
CA ALA A 458 -19.84 54.90 38.42
C ALA A 458 -20.05 56.24 37.68
N MET A 459 -20.77 56.26 36.55
CA MET A 459 -20.83 57.42 35.66
C MET A 459 -22.27 57.94 35.38
N THR A 460 -23.28 57.27 35.86
CA THR A 460 -24.70 57.66 35.70
C THR A 460 -25.32 57.94 37.07
N ASP A 461 -26.30 58.79 37.12
CA ASP A 461 -27.14 59.02 38.29
C ASP A 461 -28.28 57.98 38.25
N ASP A 462 -28.42 57.21 39.32
CA ASP A 462 -29.33 56.06 39.36
C ASP A 462 -30.80 56.43 39.28
N LEU A 463 -31.17 57.64 39.76
CA LEU A 463 -32.54 58.13 39.76
C LEU A 463 -32.94 58.66 38.41
N THR A 464 -32.13 59.49 37.80
CA THR A 464 -32.47 60.21 36.58
C THR A 464 -31.97 59.56 35.30
N GLY A 465 -31.06 58.60 35.37
CA GLY A 465 -30.39 57.94 34.22
C GLY A 465 -29.46 58.89 33.44
N LEU A 466 -29.30 60.12 33.84
CA LEU A 466 -28.44 61.13 33.26
C LEU A 466 -26.98 60.91 33.73
N HIS A 467 -26.03 61.69 33.15
CA HIS A 467 -24.72 61.77 33.69
C HIS A 467 -24.75 62.23 35.14
N ASN A 468 -24.04 61.53 36.02
CA ASN A 468 -23.86 62.00 37.38
C ASN A 468 -22.91 63.22 37.40
N ARG A 469 -22.86 63.92 38.54
CA ARG A 469 -22.03 65.13 38.74
C ARG A 469 -20.61 64.96 38.25
N ARG A 470 -19.98 63.83 38.59
CA ARG A 470 -18.57 63.55 38.20
C ARG A 470 -18.42 63.44 36.68
N GLN A 471 -19.33 62.76 36.04
CA GLN A 471 -19.26 62.52 34.59
C GLN A 471 -19.58 63.79 33.77
N ILE A 472 -20.59 64.56 34.16
CA ILE A 472 -20.95 65.79 33.42
C ILE A 472 -19.86 66.84 33.55
N GLN A 473 -19.26 66.98 34.75
CA GLN A 473 -18.16 67.91 34.96
C GLN A 473 -16.92 67.49 34.18
N ASN A 474 -16.52 66.20 34.22
CA ASN A 474 -15.38 65.72 33.44
C ASN A 474 -15.57 65.94 31.93
N LYS A 475 -16.77 65.67 31.41
CA LYS A 475 -17.08 65.90 30.00
C LYS A 475 -17.08 67.38 29.66
N GLY A 476 -17.67 68.21 30.51
CA GLY A 476 -17.67 69.66 30.36
C GLY A 476 -16.26 70.26 30.37
N GLN A 477 -15.38 69.78 31.25
CA GLN A 477 -13.99 70.22 31.32
C GLN A 477 -13.26 69.93 30.01
N ASN A 478 -13.49 68.78 29.42
CA ASN A 478 -12.88 68.41 28.15
C ASN A 478 -13.41 69.30 27.01
N TRP A 479 -14.72 69.53 26.98
CA TRP A 479 -15.34 70.33 25.94
C TRP A 479 -15.05 71.84 26.07
N PHE A 480 -14.95 72.32 27.27
CA PHE A 480 -14.50 73.66 27.56
C PHE A 480 -13.12 73.93 26.97
N ARG A 481 -12.17 72.99 27.19
CA ARG A 481 -10.80 73.09 26.63
C ARG A 481 -10.82 73.01 25.12
N GLN A 482 -11.54 72.09 24.54
CA GLN A 482 -11.67 71.88 23.10
C GLN A 482 -12.27 73.11 22.37
N ALA A 483 -13.31 73.69 22.96
CA ALA A 483 -13.97 74.89 22.41
C ALA A 483 -13.00 76.09 22.40
N ARG A 484 -12.18 76.23 23.49
CA ARG A 484 -11.15 77.28 23.57
C ARG A 484 -10.06 77.08 22.52
N GLU A 485 -9.59 75.86 22.33
CA GLU A 485 -8.57 75.55 21.30
C GLU A 485 -9.07 75.76 19.89
N GLN A 486 -10.35 75.50 19.63
CA GLN A 486 -10.94 75.63 18.28
C GLN A 486 -11.56 77.02 18.02
N GLY A 487 -11.60 77.88 19.00
CA GLY A 487 -12.27 79.21 18.86
C GLY A 487 -13.77 79.11 18.63
N LYS A 488 -14.39 78.00 19.03
CA LYS A 488 -15.83 77.76 18.87
C LYS A 488 -16.61 78.18 20.12
N PRO A 489 -17.87 78.62 19.98
CA PRO A 489 -18.68 78.96 21.15
C PRO A 489 -19.03 77.73 21.97
N PHE A 490 -18.97 77.84 23.26
CA PHE A 490 -19.37 76.81 24.18
C PHE A 490 -20.23 77.44 25.28
N SER A 491 -21.49 77.01 25.45
CA SER A 491 -22.39 77.51 26.43
C SER A 491 -22.80 76.43 27.45
N VAL A 492 -23.11 76.83 28.63
CA VAL A 492 -23.66 76.01 29.69
C VAL A 492 -24.95 76.53 30.20
N LEU A 493 -25.87 75.65 30.54
CA LEU A 493 -27.07 76.01 31.29
C LEU A 493 -27.03 75.36 32.66
N LEU A 494 -27.22 76.10 33.72
CA LEU A 494 -27.43 75.56 35.03
C LEU A 494 -28.91 75.78 35.38
N LEU A 495 -29.56 74.71 35.70
CA LEU A 495 -30.98 74.66 35.98
C LEU A 495 -31.23 74.16 37.40
N ASP A 496 -32.22 74.75 38.06
CA ASP A 496 -32.68 74.31 39.38
C ASP A 496 -34.23 74.28 39.37
N ILE A 497 -34.78 73.26 40.03
CA ILE A 497 -36.26 73.10 40.13
C ILE A 497 -36.78 74.01 41.21
N ASP A 498 -37.62 74.94 40.78
CA ASP A 498 -38.20 75.94 41.69
C ASP A 498 -39.07 75.30 42.79
N HIS A 499 -38.83 75.69 44.04
CA HIS A 499 -39.52 75.18 45.21
C HIS A 499 -39.52 73.66 45.38
N PHE A 500 -38.50 72.96 44.89
CA PHE A 500 -38.39 71.51 44.95
C PHE A 500 -38.43 70.96 46.40
N LYS A 501 -37.81 71.66 47.34
CA LYS A 501 -37.93 71.34 48.77
C LYS A 501 -39.38 71.33 49.22
N LEU A 502 -40.19 72.30 48.81
CA LEU A 502 -41.63 72.36 49.13
C LEU A 502 -42.41 71.18 48.53
N VAL A 503 -42.02 70.70 47.34
CA VAL A 503 -42.58 69.49 46.75
C VAL A 503 -42.28 68.29 47.66
N ASN A 504 -41.04 68.15 48.10
CA ASN A 504 -40.64 67.06 48.98
C ASN A 504 -41.37 67.12 50.34
N ASP A 505 -41.42 68.31 50.95
CA ASP A 505 -41.99 68.50 52.26
C ASP A 505 -43.52 68.28 52.28
N GLN A 506 -44.24 68.61 51.18
CA GLN A 506 -45.68 68.47 51.09
C GLN A 506 -46.18 67.15 50.49
N LEU A 507 -45.41 66.55 49.53
CA LEU A 507 -45.90 65.42 48.77
C LEU A 507 -45.00 64.17 48.99
N GLY A 508 -43.95 64.33 49.78
CA GLY A 508 -43.00 63.23 50.10
C GLY A 508 -41.91 63.04 49.05
N HIS A 509 -40.78 62.42 49.46
CA HIS A 509 -39.59 62.18 48.61
C HIS A 509 -39.90 61.36 47.38
N ASN A 510 -40.84 60.41 47.44
CA ASN A 510 -41.20 59.60 46.26
C ASN A 510 -41.73 60.45 45.12
N VAL A 511 -42.59 61.46 45.42
CA VAL A 511 -43.11 62.40 44.40
C VAL A 511 -41.97 63.33 43.93
N GLY A 512 -41.09 63.76 44.84
CA GLY A 512 -39.85 64.45 44.43
C GLY A 512 -38.97 63.71 43.48
N ASP A 513 -38.79 62.42 43.70
CA ASP A 513 -37.98 61.54 42.79
C ASP A 513 -38.68 61.43 41.41
N LEU A 514 -40.00 61.32 41.37
CA LEU A 514 -40.74 61.35 40.09
C LEU A 514 -40.59 62.71 39.39
N VAL A 515 -40.59 63.81 40.12
CA VAL A 515 -40.33 65.15 39.58
C VAL A 515 -38.94 65.26 39.00
N LEU A 516 -37.93 64.81 39.71
CA LEU A 516 -36.53 64.77 39.22
C LEU A 516 -36.37 63.96 37.95
N ALA A 517 -36.91 62.72 37.91
CA ALA A 517 -36.90 61.89 36.76
C ALA A 517 -37.63 62.45 35.53
N ALA A 518 -38.80 63.05 35.77
CA ALA A 518 -39.61 63.68 34.71
C ALA A 518 -38.90 64.92 34.15
N VAL A 519 -38.35 65.78 34.98
CA VAL A 519 -37.62 67.00 34.56
C VAL A 519 -36.33 66.55 33.80
N ALA A 520 -35.56 65.57 34.32
CA ALA A 520 -34.39 65.03 33.66
C ALA A 520 -34.73 64.55 32.24
N LYS A 521 -35.78 63.76 32.08
CA LYS A 521 -36.26 63.26 30.79
C LYS A 521 -36.71 64.37 29.88
N CYS A 522 -37.37 65.36 30.41
CA CYS A 522 -37.83 66.53 29.67
C CYS A 522 -36.68 67.37 29.15
N ILE A 523 -35.68 67.66 29.99
CA ILE A 523 -34.44 68.36 29.59
C ILE A 523 -33.70 67.57 28.46
N ALA A 524 -33.45 66.27 28.68
CA ALA A 524 -32.78 65.46 27.70
C ALA A 524 -33.49 65.43 26.33
N ALA A 525 -34.80 65.44 26.31
CA ALA A 525 -35.61 65.45 25.09
C ALA A 525 -35.52 66.76 24.29
N GLN A 526 -35.09 67.84 24.91
CA GLN A 526 -34.91 69.13 24.25
C GLN A 526 -33.49 69.38 23.70
N LEU A 527 -32.60 68.44 23.94
CA LEU A 527 -31.22 68.55 23.59
C LEU A 527 -30.87 67.81 22.29
N ARG A 528 -29.91 68.34 21.56
CA ARG A 528 -29.38 67.72 20.35
C ARG A 528 -28.43 66.50 20.71
N SER A 529 -28.13 65.69 19.75
CA SER A 529 -27.25 64.54 19.96
C SER A 529 -25.84 64.91 20.45
N LEU A 530 -25.36 66.10 20.21
CA LEU A 530 -24.08 66.63 20.69
C LEU A 530 -24.16 67.21 22.10
N ASP A 531 -25.33 67.71 22.53
CA ASP A 531 -25.51 68.25 23.87
C ASP A 531 -25.48 67.16 24.94
N ARG A 532 -25.15 67.55 26.16
CA ARG A 532 -25.22 66.62 27.28
C ARG A 532 -25.81 67.27 28.50
N VAL A 533 -26.55 66.50 29.24
CA VAL A 533 -27.12 66.90 30.54
C VAL A 533 -26.69 65.95 31.62
N GLY A 534 -26.41 66.42 32.77
CA GLY A 534 -26.13 65.64 33.96
C GLY A 534 -26.79 66.29 35.21
N ARG A 535 -27.04 65.47 36.20
CA ARG A 535 -27.45 65.90 37.49
C ARG A 535 -26.22 66.43 38.27
N ASN A 536 -26.21 67.71 38.54
CA ASN A 536 -25.08 68.37 39.17
C ASN A 536 -25.15 68.31 40.70
N GLY A 537 -26.30 68.10 41.28
CA GLY A 537 -26.55 67.94 42.71
C GLY A 537 -28.05 68.02 43.02
N GLY A 538 -28.52 67.51 44.10
CA GLY A 538 -29.93 67.57 44.55
C GLY A 538 -30.98 67.75 43.45
N GLU A 539 -31.43 68.96 43.24
CA GLU A 539 -32.38 69.39 42.23
C GLU A 539 -31.80 70.17 41.05
N GLU A 540 -30.43 70.18 40.96
CA GLU A 540 -29.76 70.95 39.93
C GLU A 540 -29.33 70.06 38.74
N PHE A 541 -29.48 70.60 37.53
CA PHE A 541 -29.04 69.96 36.28
C PHE A 541 -28.11 70.90 35.53
N LEU A 542 -26.99 70.33 35.06
CA LEU A 542 -26.03 71.02 34.20
C LEU A 542 -26.16 70.51 32.78
N VAL A 543 -26.43 71.44 31.85
CA VAL A 543 -26.47 71.19 30.42
C VAL A 543 -25.21 71.78 29.80
N LEU A 544 -24.60 71.04 28.93
CA LEU A 544 -23.43 71.44 28.17
C LEU A 544 -23.85 71.55 26.67
N LEU A 545 -23.59 72.69 26.07
CA LEU A 545 -23.98 73.05 24.72
C LEU A 545 -22.70 73.39 23.89
N PRO A 546 -22.05 72.40 23.29
CA PRO A 546 -20.92 72.67 22.37
C PRO A 546 -21.39 73.36 21.09
N ASP A 547 -20.49 74.10 20.47
CA ASP A 547 -20.73 74.86 19.21
C ASP A 547 -22.04 75.70 19.25
N THR A 548 -22.34 76.32 20.42
CA THR A 548 -23.56 77.05 20.65
C THR A 548 -23.26 78.40 21.29
N CYS A 549 -23.69 79.47 20.64
CA CYS A 549 -23.55 80.85 21.18
C CYS A 549 -24.58 81.12 22.28
N LEU A 550 -24.41 82.26 22.98
CA LEU A 550 -25.28 82.61 24.12
C LEU A 550 -26.74 82.76 23.72
N ASP A 551 -27.03 83.40 22.58
CA ASP A 551 -28.44 83.65 22.11
C ASP A 551 -29.11 82.31 21.76
N GLU A 552 -28.43 81.39 21.09
CA GLU A 552 -28.89 80.01 20.84
C GLU A 552 -29.07 79.20 22.14
N ALA A 553 -28.18 79.39 23.10
CA ALA A 553 -28.31 78.76 24.43
C ALA A 553 -29.55 79.28 25.22
N MET A 554 -29.85 80.58 25.08
CA MET A 554 -31.03 81.14 25.63
C MET A 554 -32.32 80.58 25.01
N GLU A 555 -32.32 80.35 23.70
CA GLU A 555 -33.47 79.68 23.05
C GLU A 555 -33.65 78.22 23.55
N VAL A 556 -32.56 77.50 23.69
CA VAL A 556 -32.60 76.13 24.27
C VAL A 556 -33.15 76.18 25.73
N ALA A 557 -32.66 77.08 26.52
CA ALA A 557 -33.07 77.27 27.90
C ALA A 557 -34.55 77.64 28.02
N GLU A 558 -35.09 78.61 27.19
CA GLU A 558 -36.48 78.94 27.17
C GLU A 558 -37.39 77.77 26.71
N ARG A 559 -36.90 77.00 25.72
CA ARG A 559 -37.60 75.79 25.28
C ARG A 559 -37.72 74.78 26.43
N ILE A 560 -36.58 74.53 27.14
CA ILE A 560 -36.58 73.65 28.31
C ILE A 560 -37.54 74.16 29.38
N ARG A 561 -37.42 75.44 29.78
CA ARG A 561 -38.29 76.08 30.78
C ARG A 561 -39.78 75.94 30.46
N HIS A 562 -40.13 76.28 29.21
CA HIS A 562 -41.53 76.20 28.73
C HIS A 562 -42.05 74.76 28.73
N ARG A 563 -41.20 73.77 28.34
CA ARG A 563 -41.61 72.37 28.36
C ARG A 563 -41.73 71.83 29.78
N VAL A 564 -40.83 72.17 30.69
CA VAL A 564 -40.92 71.78 32.09
C VAL A 564 -42.18 72.32 32.73
N SER A 565 -42.53 73.59 32.49
CA SER A 565 -43.75 74.21 33.03
C SER A 565 -45.06 73.58 32.54
N GLN A 566 -45.03 72.73 31.52
CA GLN A 566 -46.19 71.99 31.00
C GLN A 566 -46.19 70.50 31.44
N LEU A 567 -45.22 70.07 32.24
CA LEU A 567 -45.14 68.68 32.67
C LEU A 567 -46.31 68.34 33.60
N ARG A 568 -46.97 67.25 33.29
CA ARG A 568 -47.90 66.60 34.20
C ARG A 568 -47.19 65.41 34.83
N ILE A 569 -47.04 65.41 36.13
CA ILE A 569 -46.25 64.41 36.86
C ILE A 569 -47.22 63.67 37.78
N GLU A 570 -47.12 62.37 37.76
CA GLU A 570 -47.97 61.51 38.61
C GLU A 570 -47.72 61.82 40.10
N GLY A 571 -48.79 61.92 40.89
CA GLY A 571 -48.67 62.28 42.32
C GLY A 571 -48.67 63.77 42.58
N MET A 572 -48.67 64.68 41.58
CA MET A 572 -48.84 66.10 41.70
C MET A 572 -50.34 66.49 41.66
N PRO A 573 -50.84 67.40 42.52
CA PRO A 573 -52.20 67.88 42.49
C PRO A 573 -52.58 68.58 41.15
N GLU A 574 -53.80 68.40 40.69
CA GLU A 574 -54.29 69.11 39.48
C GLU A 574 -54.08 70.63 39.59
N GLY A 575 -53.53 71.23 38.54
CA GLY A 575 -53.27 72.65 38.45
C GLY A 575 -51.91 73.09 39.05
N ARG A 576 -51.13 72.22 39.67
CA ARG A 576 -49.80 72.54 40.15
C ARG A 576 -48.71 72.10 39.12
N PHE A 577 -47.91 73.07 38.76
CA PHE A 577 -46.88 72.90 37.73
C PHE A 577 -45.48 72.93 38.35
N VAL A 578 -44.51 72.18 37.76
CA VAL A 578 -43.12 72.30 38.10
C VAL A 578 -42.48 73.33 37.20
N ASN A 579 -41.77 74.27 37.83
CA ASN A 579 -41.06 75.32 37.11
C ASN A 579 -39.56 75.17 37.35
N VAL A 580 -38.76 75.74 36.48
CA VAL A 580 -37.27 75.74 36.59
C VAL A 580 -36.74 77.15 36.38
N SER A 581 -35.81 77.56 37.20
CA SER A 581 -34.98 78.74 36.97
C SER A 581 -33.70 78.37 36.30
N ILE A 582 -33.33 79.05 35.22
CA ILE A 582 -32.17 78.67 34.36
C ILE A 582 -31.23 79.86 34.21
N GLY A 583 -29.97 79.59 34.51
CA GLY A 583 -28.88 80.51 34.18
C GLY A 583 -28.09 80.03 32.97
N CYS A 584 -27.87 80.90 32.02
CA CYS A 584 -27.16 80.66 30.80
C CYS A 584 -25.80 81.41 30.81
N ALA A 585 -24.71 80.74 30.53
CA ALA A 585 -23.44 81.41 30.35
C ALA A 585 -22.72 80.85 29.13
N GLN A 586 -22.08 81.71 28.35
CA GLN A 586 -21.20 81.35 27.24
C GLN A 586 -19.79 81.56 27.72
N GLN A 587 -18.90 80.64 27.30
CA GLN A 587 -17.48 80.73 27.54
C GLN A 587 -16.92 82.07 26.96
N GLY A 588 -16.33 82.88 27.83
CA GLY A 588 -15.69 84.15 27.48
C GLY A 588 -14.17 84.07 27.61
N PRO A 589 -13.53 85.16 27.17
CA PRO A 589 -12.03 85.21 27.22
C PRO A 589 -11.48 85.14 28.64
N LEU A 590 -12.25 85.54 29.64
CA LEU A 590 -11.82 85.57 31.03
C LEU A 590 -12.10 84.24 31.79
N ASP A 591 -12.80 83.30 31.20
CA ASP A 591 -13.09 82.03 31.84
C ASP A 591 -11.82 81.13 31.82
N GLU A 592 -11.24 80.84 32.92
CA GLU A 592 -10.05 80.00 33.04
C GLU A 592 -10.42 78.48 33.10
N SER A 593 -11.61 78.16 33.51
CA SER A 593 -12.08 76.79 33.71
C SER A 593 -13.60 76.65 33.52
N LEU A 594 -14.06 75.38 33.32
CA LEU A 594 -15.47 75.10 33.34
C LEU A 594 -16.16 75.57 34.64
N GLY A 595 -15.44 75.46 35.77
CA GLY A 595 -15.96 75.89 37.07
C GLY A 595 -16.34 77.37 37.10
N GLY A 596 -15.49 78.23 36.53
CA GLY A 596 -15.78 79.65 36.42
C GLY A 596 -17.01 79.96 35.51
N LEU A 597 -17.09 79.22 34.36
CA LEU A 597 -18.23 79.32 33.44
C LEU A 597 -19.54 78.87 34.12
N VAL A 598 -19.50 77.78 34.85
CA VAL A 598 -20.68 77.26 35.59
C VAL A 598 -21.02 78.18 36.74
N GLN A 599 -20.07 78.79 37.39
CA GLN A 599 -20.37 79.81 38.43
C GLN A 599 -21.07 81.01 37.88
N ARG A 600 -20.73 81.56 36.72
CA ARG A 600 -21.47 82.62 36.05
C ARG A 600 -22.91 82.20 35.67
N ALA A 601 -23.07 80.99 35.23
CA ALA A 601 -24.44 80.42 35.01
C ALA A 601 -25.21 80.30 36.32
N ASP A 602 -24.53 79.92 37.42
CA ASP A 602 -25.18 79.86 38.76
C ASP A 602 -25.67 81.25 39.23
N GLU A 603 -24.77 82.27 39.11
CA GLU A 603 -25.15 83.65 39.42
C GLU A 603 -26.31 84.15 38.59
N ALA A 604 -26.43 83.84 37.33
CA ALA A 604 -27.53 84.10 36.44
C ALA A 604 -28.79 83.35 36.87
N MET A 605 -28.72 82.09 37.20
CA MET A 605 -29.78 81.26 37.75
C MET A 605 -30.31 81.83 39.09
N TYR A 606 -29.45 82.25 39.94
CA TYR A 606 -29.80 82.88 41.19
C TYR A 606 -30.58 84.20 40.96
N ARG A 607 -30.17 85.03 39.99
CA ARG A 607 -30.91 86.22 39.57
C ARG A 607 -32.30 85.83 39.03
N ALA A 608 -32.42 84.76 38.29
CA ALA A 608 -33.72 84.26 37.84
C ALA A 608 -34.63 83.88 39.02
N LYS A 609 -34.06 83.23 40.06
CA LYS A 609 -34.83 82.93 41.28
C LYS A 609 -35.28 84.17 42.03
N GLN A 610 -34.47 85.23 42.10
CA GLN A 610 -34.83 86.50 42.76
C GLN A 610 -35.84 87.30 41.98
N ALA A 611 -35.78 87.28 40.67
CA ALA A 611 -36.69 88.05 39.80
C ALA A 611 -38.08 87.42 39.62
N GLY A 612 -38.44 86.41 40.41
CA GLY A 612 -39.77 85.81 40.40
C GLY A 612 -39.85 84.38 39.99
N ARG A 613 -38.68 83.69 39.72
CA ARG A 613 -38.56 82.30 39.31
C ARG A 613 -39.15 82.02 37.90
N ASN A 614 -39.13 80.74 37.46
CA ASN A 614 -39.70 80.33 36.17
C ASN A 614 -39.27 81.23 35.02
N GLN A 615 -37.95 81.51 34.93
CA GLN A 615 -37.38 82.36 33.88
C GLN A 615 -35.93 82.00 33.57
N VAL A 616 -35.48 82.47 32.46
CA VAL A 616 -34.09 82.28 32.00
C VAL A 616 -33.37 83.64 32.12
N MET A 617 -32.20 83.60 32.70
CA MET A 617 -31.30 84.77 32.78
C MET A 617 -29.97 84.45 32.13
N ARG A 618 -29.40 85.43 31.40
CA ARG A 618 -28.03 85.34 30.87
C ARG A 618 -27.00 85.83 31.91
N ALA A 619 -25.87 85.23 31.91
CA ALA A 619 -24.74 85.74 32.63
C ALA A 619 -24.18 87.00 31.96
N GLU A 620 -23.87 87.99 32.74
CA GLU A 620 -23.18 89.18 32.24
C GLU A 620 -21.71 88.95 31.97
#